data_a456d098c19d71c9010b98860ded2ca2
#
_entry.id   a456d098c19d71c9010b98860ded2ca2
#
_cell.length_a   1.000
_cell.length_b   1.000
_cell.length_c   1.000
_cell.angle_alpha   90.00
_cell.angle_beta   90.00
_cell.angle_gamma   90.00
#
_symmetry.space_group_name_H-M   'P 1'
#
loop_
_entity.id
_entity.type
_entity.pdbx_description
1 polymer ?
#
loop_
_entity_poly.entity_id
_entity_poly.type
_entity_poly.pdbx_seq_one_letter_code
_entity_poly.pdbx_strand_id
1 'polypeptide(L)'
;MNKYFNIHTASNGNVTIFLYGEIGDYGDVKSGRIAAELKAAEGTGAKIDVRINSIGGDVYSGIAIFNALKGSKADIHIYVDGVAASMAAVVALCGKPVTMSKYARLMLHSISGGCYGNKTELRKCIDEIQALEDSLADMLAAKLMKDKEYIKATYFDDNDHWLTAGEALAVGLVDGIYDADPIPDDSTPEQIYSIFNNRLEKPSNDNQMNLEEFKKRPRFKDCADDAAVLREIDSL
;
A
#
# COMPACT_ATOMS: atom_id res chain seq x y z
N MET A 1 -21.90 -11.92 14.52
CA MET A 1 -21.70 -12.56 13.20
C MET A 1 -20.96 -11.56 12.33
N ASN A 2 -19.62 -11.58 12.39
CA ASN A 2 -18.83 -10.65 11.60
C ASN A 2 -18.80 -11.12 10.14
N LYS A 3 -19.46 -10.36 9.27
CA LYS A 3 -19.67 -10.68 7.86
C LYS A 3 -18.69 -9.97 6.92
N TYR A 4 -17.48 -9.71 7.35
CA TYR A 4 -16.47 -9.22 6.40
C TYR A 4 -15.69 -10.43 5.90
N PHE A 5 -16.08 -10.91 4.72
CA PHE A 5 -15.28 -11.87 3.97
C PHE A 5 -14.13 -11.10 3.34
N ASN A 6 -12.89 -11.46 3.67
CA ASN A 6 -11.72 -10.84 3.06
C ASN A 6 -11.47 -11.35 1.63
N ILE A 7 -12.22 -12.35 1.18
CA ILE A 7 -12.05 -12.93 -0.17
C ILE A 7 -13.38 -12.95 -0.92
N HIS A 8 -13.33 -12.62 -2.19
CA HIS A 8 -14.41 -12.75 -3.15
C HIS A 8 -13.89 -13.41 -4.43
N THR A 9 -14.60 -14.42 -4.93
CA THR A 9 -14.30 -15.06 -6.21
C THR A 9 -15.36 -14.68 -7.23
N ALA A 10 -14.95 -14.07 -8.34
CA ALA A 10 -15.81 -13.70 -9.42
C ALA A 10 -16.27 -14.90 -10.25
N SER A 11 -17.34 -14.72 -11.04
CA SER A 11 -17.84 -15.74 -11.98
C SER A 11 -16.82 -16.14 -13.05
N ASN A 12 -15.88 -15.27 -13.39
CA ASN A 12 -14.75 -15.53 -14.29
C ASN A 12 -13.56 -16.24 -13.63
N GLY A 13 -13.67 -16.56 -12.34
CA GLY A 13 -12.63 -17.21 -11.54
C GLY A 13 -11.60 -16.28 -10.91
N ASN A 14 -11.56 -14.98 -11.24
CA ASN A 14 -10.67 -14.03 -10.58
C ASN A 14 -10.99 -13.90 -9.09
N VAL A 15 -9.95 -13.66 -8.28
CA VAL A 15 -10.07 -13.58 -6.83
C VAL A 15 -9.74 -12.17 -6.38
N THR A 16 -10.58 -11.61 -5.51
CA THR A 16 -10.29 -10.34 -4.82
C THR A 16 -10.09 -10.60 -3.35
N ILE A 17 -8.97 -10.12 -2.80
CA ILE A 17 -8.67 -10.17 -1.36
C ILE A 17 -8.72 -8.74 -0.82
N PHE A 18 -9.54 -8.51 0.21
CA PHE A 18 -9.69 -7.20 0.83
C PHE A 18 -8.86 -7.10 2.12
N LEU A 19 -7.95 -6.14 2.16
CA LEU A 19 -7.23 -5.71 3.35
C LEU A 19 -7.86 -4.39 3.85
N TYR A 20 -9.09 -4.50 4.34
CA TYR A 20 -9.89 -3.38 4.83
C TYR A 20 -9.96 -3.41 6.36
N GLY A 21 -9.56 -2.31 7.00
CA GLY A 21 -9.51 -2.19 8.45
C GLY A 21 -8.12 -2.33 9.03
N GLU A 22 -8.03 -2.57 10.33
CA GLU A 22 -6.77 -2.66 11.08
C GLU A 22 -6.07 -4.01 10.88
N ILE A 23 -4.76 -3.97 10.63
CA ILE A 23 -3.91 -5.16 10.50
C ILE A 23 -3.55 -5.67 11.90
N GLY A 24 -3.81 -6.95 12.17
CA GLY A 24 -3.44 -7.60 13.42
C GLY A 24 -4.37 -8.75 13.80
N ASP A 25 -3.96 -9.58 14.76
CA ASP A 25 -4.74 -10.72 15.20
C ASP A 25 -6.07 -10.34 15.88
N TYR A 26 -6.12 -9.15 16.47
CA TYR A 26 -7.34 -8.56 17.07
C TYR A 26 -8.04 -7.57 16.13
N GLY A 27 -7.41 -7.24 15.00
CA GLY A 27 -7.96 -6.38 13.96
C GLY A 27 -8.85 -7.12 12.97
N ASP A 28 -9.23 -6.40 11.92
CA ASP A 28 -10.06 -6.91 10.82
C ASP A 28 -9.26 -7.77 9.84
N VAL A 29 -7.98 -7.42 9.64
CA VAL A 29 -7.05 -8.05 8.68
C VAL A 29 -6.07 -8.94 9.42
N LYS A 30 -6.39 -10.24 9.49
CA LYS A 30 -5.60 -11.25 10.21
C LYS A 30 -4.60 -11.92 9.28
N SER A 31 -3.31 -11.87 9.62
CA SER A 31 -2.22 -12.39 8.78
C SER A 31 -2.39 -13.85 8.39
N GLY A 32 -2.73 -14.71 9.34
CA GLY A 32 -2.95 -16.14 9.09
C GLY A 32 -4.12 -16.42 8.14
N ARG A 33 -5.17 -15.61 8.22
CA ARG A 33 -6.33 -15.72 7.32
C ARG A 33 -5.94 -15.30 5.90
N ILE A 34 -5.28 -14.15 5.74
CA ILE A 34 -4.83 -13.67 4.42
C ILE A 34 -3.88 -14.67 3.76
N ALA A 35 -2.94 -15.23 4.51
CA ALA A 35 -2.03 -16.26 3.99
C ALA A 35 -2.77 -17.52 3.52
N ALA A 36 -3.78 -17.97 4.25
CA ALA A 36 -4.58 -19.12 3.88
C ALA A 36 -5.45 -18.86 2.63
N GLU A 37 -6.09 -17.68 2.55
CA GLU A 37 -6.91 -17.25 1.41
C GLU A 37 -6.05 -17.10 0.15
N LEU A 38 -4.87 -16.48 0.26
CA LEU A 38 -3.90 -16.37 -0.82
C LEU A 38 -3.47 -17.76 -1.32
N LYS A 39 -3.15 -18.66 -0.41
CA LYS A 39 -2.74 -20.02 -0.77
C LYS A 39 -3.83 -20.81 -1.49
N ALA A 40 -5.07 -20.64 -1.06
CA ALA A 40 -6.22 -21.25 -1.73
C ALA A 40 -6.42 -20.68 -3.14
N ALA A 41 -6.29 -19.37 -3.31
CA ALA A 41 -6.40 -18.69 -4.60
C ALA A 41 -5.27 -19.07 -5.57
N GLU A 42 -4.03 -19.22 -5.12
CA GLU A 42 -2.89 -19.67 -5.93
C GLU A 42 -3.16 -21.01 -6.62
N GLY A 43 -3.86 -21.94 -5.94
CA GLY A 43 -4.17 -23.27 -6.46
C GLY A 43 -5.12 -23.26 -7.66
N THR A 44 -5.82 -22.16 -7.90
CA THR A 44 -6.79 -22.02 -8.99
C THR A 44 -6.18 -21.49 -10.29
N GLY A 45 -4.99 -20.93 -10.27
CA GLY A 45 -4.39 -20.21 -11.40
C GLY A 45 -5.08 -18.87 -11.71
N ALA A 46 -5.93 -18.38 -10.80
CA ALA A 46 -6.66 -17.14 -10.95
C ALA A 46 -5.74 -15.91 -10.84
N LYS A 47 -6.15 -14.82 -11.49
CA LYS A 47 -5.63 -13.50 -11.19
C LYS A 47 -6.15 -13.06 -9.82
N ILE A 48 -5.28 -12.45 -9.01
CA ILE A 48 -5.59 -12.04 -7.64
C ILE A 48 -5.45 -10.52 -7.53
N ASP A 49 -6.57 -9.87 -7.27
CA ASP A 49 -6.60 -8.44 -6.98
C ASP A 49 -6.63 -8.23 -5.45
N VAL A 50 -5.60 -7.59 -4.90
CA VAL A 50 -5.52 -7.24 -3.48
C VAL A 50 -5.93 -5.80 -3.30
N ARG A 51 -7.03 -5.55 -2.62
CA ARG A 51 -7.59 -4.22 -2.40
C ARG A 51 -7.32 -3.74 -0.97
N ILE A 52 -6.76 -2.55 -0.84
CA ILE A 52 -6.30 -2.01 0.44
C ILE A 52 -7.09 -0.73 0.79
N ASN A 53 -7.66 -0.73 1.99
CA ASN A 53 -8.19 0.44 2.68
C ASN A 53 -7.93 0.27 4.18
N SER A 54 -6.71 0.61 4.61
CA SER A 54 -6.21 0.30 5.95
C SER A 54 -5.27 1.39 6.47
N ILE A 55 -5.41 1.71 7.74
CA ILE A 55 -4.50 2.61 8.46
C ILE A 55 -3.24 1.90 8.98
N GLY A 56 -3.08 0.60 8.70
CA GLY A 56 -1.99 -0.21 9.21
C GLY A 56 -2.35 -0.98 10.47
N GLY A 57 -1.40 -1.15 11.37
CA GLY A 57 -1.58 -1.89 12.63
C GLY A 57 -0.33 -2.67 13.02
N ASP A 58 -0.49 -3.91 13.49
CA ASP A 58 0.59 -4.74 14.01
C ASP A 58 1.68 -5.05 12.98
N VAL A 59 2.93 -4.72 13.34
CA VAL A 59 4.09 -4.83 12.45
C VAL A 59 4.37 -6.27 12.05
N TYR A 60 4.32 -7.21 12.98
CA TYR A 60 4.62 -8.62 12.70
C TYR A 60 3.56 -9.27 11.81
N SER A 61 2.28 -8.97 12.06
CA SER A 61 1.18 -9.40 11.19
C SER A 61 1.33 -8.82 9.78
N GLY A 62 1.73 -7.56 9.67
CA GLY A 62 1.99 -6.91 8.38
C GLY A 62 3.17 -7.52 7.64
N ILE A 63 4.30 -7.78 8.31
CA ILE A 63 5.46 -8.49 7.73
C ILE A 63 5.05 -9.87 7.21
N ALA A 64 4.21 -10.60 7.95
CA ALA A 64 3.72 -11.91 7.51
C ALA A 64 2.88 -11.79 6.22
N ILE A 65 1.99 -10.80 6.13
CA ILE A 65 1.18 -10.54 4.91
C ILE A 65 2.10 -10.12 3.75
N PHE A 66 3.03 -9.19 3.99
CA PHE A 66 4.01 -8.76 2.99
C PHE A 66 4.76 -9.95 2.40
N ASN A 67 5.30 -10.82 3.25
CA ASN A 67 6.07 -11.99 2.83
C ASN A 67 5.20 -12.99 2.05
N ALA A 68 3.95 -13.19 2.46
CA ALA A 68 3.01 -14.05 1.74
C ALA A 68 2.74 -13.52 0.33
N LEU A 69 2.43 -12.23 0.19
CA LEU A 69 2.18 -11.60 -1.12
C LEU A 69 3.44 -11.60 -1.99
N LYS A 70 4.58 -11.19 -1.44
CA LYS A 70 5.86 -11.15 -2.17
C LYS A 70 6.28 -12.53 -2.67
N GLY A 71 6.15 -13.55 -1.82
CA GLY A 71 6.54 -14.92 -2.13
C GLY A 71 5.58 -15.66 -3.04
N SER A 72 4.37 -15.15 -3.24
CA SER A 72 3.36 -15.75 -4.11
C SER A 72 3.79 -15.73 -5.57
N LYS A 73 3.54 -16.85 -6.28
CA LYS A 73 3.76 -16.98 -7.74
C LYS A 73 2.53 -16.62 -8.56
N ALA A 74 1.40 -16.31 -7.89
CA ALA A 74 0.19 -15.88 -8.58
C ALA A 74 0.38 -14.52 -9.26
N ASP A 75 -0.44 -14.27 -10.28
CA ASP A 75 -0.58 -12.95 -10.89
C ASP A 75 -1.35 -12.04 -9.94
N ILE A 76 -0.61 -11.28 -9.13
CA ILE A 76 -1.17 -10.38 -8.09
C ILE A 76 -1.03 -8.95 -8.55
N HIS A 77 -2.13 -8.18 -8.43
CA HIS A 77 -2.15 -6.74 -8.55
C HIS A 77 -2.72 -6.11 -7.27
N ILE A 78 -2.08 -5.05 -6.79
CA ILE A 78 -2.49 -4.35 -5.57
C ILE A 78 -3.16 -3.04 -5.92
N TYR A 79 -4.27 -2.76 -5.24
CA TYR A 79 -5.05 -1.53 -5.41
C TYR A 79 -5.24 -0.82 -4.07
N VAL A 80 -4.87 0.45 -4.02
CA VAL A 80 -5.14 1.30 -2.86
C VAL A 80 -6.41 2.09 -3.13
N ASP A 81 -7.49 1.78 -2.40
CA ASP A 81 -8.83 2.31 -2.67
C ASP A 81 -9.11 3.64 -1.95
N GLY A 82 -8.74 3.75 -0.69
CA GLY A 82 -8.95 4.94 0.12
C GLY A 82 -7.66 5.36 0.83
N VAL A 83 -7.10 4.46 1.63
CA VAL A 83 -5.86 4.72 2.35
C VAL A 83 -5.00 3.46 2.46
N ALA A 84 -3.70 3.64 2.31
CA ALA A 84 -2.70 2.67 2.76
C ALA A 84 -1.71 3.43 3.65
N ALA A 85 -1.82 3.26 4.96
CA ALA A 85 -0.99 4.00 5.91
C ALA A 85 -0.17 3.05 6.77
N SER A 86 1.01 3.51 7.23
CA SER A 86 1.85 2.76 8.15
C SER A 86 2.15 1.37 7.61
N MET A 87 1.92 0.32 8.38
CA MET A 87 2.18 -1.07 7.97
C MET A 87 1.38 -1.48 6.72
N ALA A 88 0.19 -0.90 6.47
CA ALA A 88 -0.57 -1.17 5.24
C ALA A 88 0.12 -0.60 3.99
N ALA A 89 0.81 0.54 4.10
CA ALA A 89 1.64 1.06 3.01
C ALA A 89 2.81 0.12 2.70
N VAL A 90 3.49 -0.38 3.73
CA VAL A 90 4.58 -1.36 3.55
C VAL A 90 4.06 -2.63 2.87
N VAL A 91 2.90 -3.14 3.28
CA VAL A 91 2.26 -4.31 2.63
C VAL A 91 1.92 -4.02 1.17
N ALA A 92 1.38 -2.84 0.86
CA ALA A 92 1.09 -2.44 -0.53
C ALA A 92 2.34 -2.48 -1.42
N LEU A 93 3.49 -2.16 -0.85
CA LEU A 93 4.78 -2.05 -1.56
C LEU A 93 5.59 -3.36 -1.57
N CYS A 94 4.92 -4.51 -1.51
CA CYS A 94 5.57 -5.83 -1.44
C CYS A 94 6.26 -6.31 -2.72
N GLY A 95 6.38 -5.46 -3.74
CA GLY A 95 7.05 -5.77 -5.00
C GLY A 95 6.12 -6.33 -6.08
N LYS A 96 4.81 -6.35 -5.84
CA LYS A 96 3.79 -6.58 -6.86
C LYS A 96 3.39 -5.24 -7.52
N PRO A 97 2.79 -5.25 -8.73
CA PRO A 97 2.23 -4.03 -9.33
C PRO A 97 1.23 -3.36 -8.39
N VAL A 98 1.32 -2.03 -8.23
CA VAL A 98 0.47 -1.24 -7.35
C VAL A 98 -0.20 -0.12 -8.11
N THR A 99 -1.52 -0.05 -8.03
CA THR A 99 -2.31 1.05 -8.58
C THR A 99 -3.09 1.74 -7.45
N MET A 100 -3.13 3.05 -7.46
CA MET A 100 -3.74 3.83 -6.40
C MET A 100 -4.94 4.62 -6.93
N SER A 101 -6.04 4.66 -6.18
CA SER A 101 -7.16 5.55 -6.52
C SER A 101 -6.71 7.00 -6.51
N LYS A 102 -7.21 7.80 -7.44
CA LYS A 102 -6.90 9.23 -7.58
C LYS A 102 -7.04 10.02 -6.27
N TYR A 103 -8.01 9.64 -5.45
CA TYR A 103 -8.32 10.32 -4.19
C TYR A 103 -7.77 9.60 -2.96
N ALA A 104 -7.14 8.45 -3.13
CA ALA A 104 -6.53 7.71 -2.04
C ALA A 104 -5.28 8.42 -1.49
N ARG A 105 -4.87 8.02 -0.29
CA ARG A 105 -3.68 8.52 0.39
C ARG A 105 -2.76 7.36 0.75
N LEU A 106 -1.47 7.59 0.63
CA LEU A 106 -0.43 6.69 1.12
C LEU A 106 0.33 7.40 2.23
N MET A 107 0.68 6.68 3.31
CA MET A 107 1.46 7.27 4.39
C MET A 107 2.53 6.30 4.88
N LEU A 108 3.75 6.82 4.99
CA LEU A 108 4.90 6.16 5.58
C LEU A 108 5.38 6.95 6.78
N HIS A 109 5.83 6.29 7.83
CA HIS A 109 6.40 6.87 9.04
C HIS A 109 7.28 5.87 9.78
N SER A 110 8.06 6.36 10.76
CA SER A 110 8.81 5.56 11.72
C SER A 110 7.89 4.63 12.52
N ILE A 111 8.42 3.53 13.01
CA ILE A 111 7.64 2.60 13.83
C ILE A 111 7.23 3.28 15.13
N SER A 112 5.93 3.30 15.41
CA SER A 112 5.38 3.67 16.70
C SER A 112 5.16 2.45 17.57
N GLY A 113 5.69 2.46 18.77
CA GLY A 113 5.53 1.39 19.74
C GLY A 113 5.73 1.88 21.16
N GLY A 114 5.50 1.02 22.12
CA GLY A 114 5.68 1.33 23.52
C GLY A 114 5.99 0.11 24.35
N CYS A 115 6.67 0.32 25.44
CA CYS A 115 6.94 -0.69 26.43
C CYS A 115 6.94 -0.06 27.84
N TYR A 116 6.80 -0.91 28.83
CA TYR A 116 6.87 -0.52 30.22
C TYR A 116 7.93 -1.35 30.91
N GLY A 117 8.74 -0.73 31.74
CA GLY A 117 9.79 -1.45 32.47
C GLY A 117 10.88 -0.56 33.04
N ASN A 118 11.93 -1.18 33.54
CA ASN A 118 13.13 -0.48 34.03
C ASN A 118 14.00 0.02 32.84
N LYS A 119 15.04 0.78 33.17
CA LYS A 119 15.96 1.37 32.17
C LYS A 119 16.51 0.37 31.14
N THR A 120 16.78 -0.86 31.56
CA THR A 120 17.35 -1.91 30.68
C THR A 120 16.27 -2.43 29.73
N GLU A 121 15.05 -2.61 30.20
CA GLU A 121 13.91 -3.05 29.39
C GLU A 121 13.51 -1.99 28.36
N LEU A 122 13.50 -0.71 28.76
CA LEU A 122 13.25 0.41 27.84
C LEU A 122 14.30 0.49 26.71
N ARG A 123 15.59 0.26 27.04
CA ARG A 123 16.64 0.21 26.02
C ARG A 123 16.43 -0.93 25.03
N LYS A 124 16.11 -2.14 25.51
CA LYS A 124 15.82 -3.28 24.64
C LYS A 124 14.63 -3.00 23.71
N CYS A 125 13.63 -2.27 24.19
CA CYS A 125 12.48 -1.89 23.37
C CYS A 125 12.89 -0.92 22.24
N ILE A 126 13.78 0.04 22.54
CA ILE A 126 14.35 0.93 21.52
C ILE A 126 15.14 0.13 20.48
N ASP A 127 16.00 -0.79 20.95
CA ASP A 127 16.80 -1.64 20.06
C ASP A 127 15.92 -2.52 19.14
N GLU A 128 14.78 -3.02 19.66
CA GLU A 128 13.79 -3.79 18.88
C GLU A 128 13.10 -2.93 17.82
N ILE A 129 12.64 -1.72 18.18
CA ILE A 129 12.04 -0.76 17.22
C ILE A 129 13.05 -0.46 16.12
N GLN A 130 14.29 -0.17 16.46
CA GLN A 130 15.35 0.10 15.49
C GLN A 130 15.59 -1.09 14.54
N ALA A 131 15.62 -2.31 15.04
CA ALA A 131 15.79 -3.51 14.23
C ALA A 131 14.61 -3.75 13.27
N LEU A 132 13.40 -3.45 13.73
CA LEU A 132 12.20 -3.52 12.89
C LEU A 132 12.21 -2.44 11.80
N GLU A 133 12.56 -1.20 12.13
CA GLU A 133 12.71 -0.13 11.13
C GLU A 133 13.76 -0.46 10.08
N ASP A 134 14.89 -1.02 10.48
CA ASP A 134 15.93 -1.48 9.56
C ASP A 134 15.38 -2.54 8.59
N SER A 135 14.54 -3.46 9.09
CA SER A 135 13.90 -4.48 8.27
C SER A 135 12.87 -3.88 7.30
N LEU A 136 12.05 -2.94 7.76
CA LEU A 136 11.07 -2.26 6.90
C LEU A 136 11.77 -1.38 5.86
N ALA A 137 12.86 -0.72 6.21
CA ALA A 137 13.66 0.07 5.28
C ALA A 137 14.24 -0.82 4.16
N ASP A 138 14.77 -2.01 4.48
CA ASP A 138 15.24 -2.98 3.48
C ASP A 138 14.10 -3.45 2.55
N MET A 139 12.88 -3.62 3.09
CA MET A 139 11.71 -4.02 2.30
C MET A 139 11.32 -2.92 1.28
N LEU A 140 11.31 -1.66 1.69
CA LEU A 140 10.99 -0.50 0.83
C LEU A 140 12.13 -0.17 -0.14
N ALA A 141 13.37 -0.29 0.28
CA ALA A 141 14.57 -0.07 -0.54
C ALA A 141 14.54 -0.92 -1.82
N ALA A 142 14.08 -2.19 -1.69
CA ALA A 142 13.94 -3.10 -2.82
C ALA A 142 12.89 -2.64 -3.86
N LYS A 143 11.77 -2.01 -3.42
CA LYS A 143 10.73 -1.48 -4.33
C LYS A 143 11.19 -0.21 -5.02
N LEU A 144 11.81 0.71 -4.28
CA LEU A 144 12.23 2.02 -4.78
C LEU A 144 13.59 2.02 -5.48
N MET A 145 14.32 0.90 -5.43
CA MET A 145 15.72 0.81 -5.92
C MET A 145 16.62 1.91 -5.31
N LYS A 146 16.40 2.22 -4.04
CA LYS A 146 17.18 3.14 -3.22
C LYS A 146 17.89 2.37 -2.12
N ASP A 147 18.88 2.97 -1.47
CA ASP A 147 19.52 2.37 -0.29
C ASP A 147 18.65 2.52 0.97
N LYS A 148 18.99 1.75 2.00
CA LYS A 148 18.30 1.77 3.29
C LYS A 148 18.38 3.14 3.97
N GLU A 149 19.52 3.78 3.89
CA GLU A 149 19.80 5.09 4.50
C GLU A 149 18.90 6.17 3.90
N TYR A 150 18.70 6.14 2.58
CA TYR A 150 17.74 7.01 1.89
C TYR A 150 16.31 6.79 2.42
N ILE A 151 15.88 5.54 2.53
CA ILE A 151 14.52 5.22 3.04
C ILE A 151 14.34 5.74 4.47
N LYS A 152 15.32 5.50 5.34
CA LYS A 152 15.26 5.96 6.73
C LYS A 152 15.25 7.48 6.83
N ALA A 153 16.11 8.16 6.09
CA ALA A 153 16.18 9.63 6.10
C ALA A 153 14.94 10.30 5.49
N THR A 154 14.25 9.61 4.56
CA THR A 154 13.12 10.20 3.83
C THR A 154 11.77 9.88 4.46
N TYR A 155 11.60 8.67 5.03
CA TYR A 155 10.30 8.18 5.47
C TYR A 155 10.26 7.72 6.93
N PHE A 156 11.41 7.52 7.60
CA PHE A 156 11.52 7.06 8.98
C PHE A 156 12.31 8.07 9.83
N ASP A 157 11.90 9.33 9.73
CA ASP A 157 12.50 10.50 10.39
C ASP A 157 11.63 11.04 11.54
N ASP A 158 10.77 10.17 12.10
CA ASP A 158 9.81 10.47 13.17
C ASP A 158 8.66 11.42 12.77
N ASN A 159 8.48 11.65 11.44
CA ASN A 159 7.36 12.41 10.88
C ASN A 159 6.43 11.52 10.05
N ASP A 160 5.17 11.97 9.88
CA ASP A 160 4.20 11.32 9.01
C ASP A 160 4.35 11.85 7.56
N HIS A 161 4.72 10.99 6.64
CA HIS A 161 4.86 11.32 5.21
C HIS A 161 3.61 10.92 4.44
N TRP A 162 2.66 11.84 4.34
CA TRP A 162 1.41 11.67 3.60
C TRP A 162 1.56 12.03 2.14
N LEU A 163 1.29 11.09 1.24
CA LEU A 163 1.36 11.27 -0.20
C LEU A 163 -0.03 11.15 -0.84
N THR A 164 -0.30 12.01 -1.79
CA THR A 164 -1.39 11.85 -2.77
C THR A 164 -1.02 10.76 -3.78
N ALA A 165 -1.98 10.29 -4.56
CA ALA A 165 -1.72 9.34 -5.64
C ALA A 165 -0.69 9.88 -6.65
N GLY A 166 -0.73 11.18 -6.96
CA GLY A 166 0.22 11.82 -7.88
C GLY A 166 1.65 11.87 -7.33
N GLU A 167 1.80 12.22 -6.05
CA GLU A 167 3.11 12.24 -5.38
C GLU A 167 3.69 10.83 -5.27
N ALA A 168 2.87 9.84 -4.87
CA ALA A 168 3.31 8.45 -4.78
C ALA A 168 3.75 7.87 -6.12
N LEU A 169 3.07 8.25 -7.23
CA LEU A 169 3.47 7.87 -8.58
C LEU A 169 4.78 8.56 -8.98
N ALA A 170 4.92 9.85 -8.67
CA ALA A 170 6.10 10.65 -9.06
C ALA A 170 7.40 10.12 -8.42
N VAL A 171 7.32 9.59 -7.18
CA VAL A 171 8.49 9.01 -6.49
C VAL A 171 8.62 7.49 -6.70
N GLY A 172 7.76 6.87 -7.52
CA GLY A 172 7.86 5.44 -7.86
C GLY A 172 7.33 4.46 -6.78
N LEU A 173 6.60 4.95 -5.79
CA LEU A 173 5.96 4.10 -4.78
C LEU A 173 4.80 3.30 -5.38
N VAL A 174 4.04 3.88 -6.32
CA VAL A 174 2.98 3.20 -7.05
C VAL A 174 3.25 3.21 -8.55
N ASP A 175 2.68 2.25 -9.27
CA ASP A 175 2.93 2.03 -10.70
C ASP A 175 1.83 2.66 -11.58
N GLY A 176 0.70 3.10 -10.98
CA GLY A 176 -0.40 3.70 -11.72
C GLY A 176 -1.44 4.38 -10.81
N ILE A 177 -2.30 5.16 -11.44
CA ILE A 177 -3.43 5.83 -10.81
C ILE A 177 -4.69 5.45 -11.57
N TYR A 178 -5.76 5.11 -10.86
CA TYR A 178 -7.08 4.94 -11.47
C TYR A 178 -8.06 5.99 -10.94
N ASP A 179 -8.97 6.42 -11.81
CA ASP A 179 -10.08 7.29 -11.44
C ASP A 179 -11.32 6.42 -11.22
N ALA A 180 -11.88 6.50 -10.03
CA ALA A 180 -13.09 5.78 -9.70
C ALA A 180 -14.28 6.68 -10.03
N ASP A 181 -15.01 6.40 -11.13
CA ASP A 181 -16.30 7.02 -11.36
C ASP A 181 -17.27 6.65 -10.24
N PRO A 182 -18.24 7.51 -9.91
CA PRO A 182 -19.25 7.17 -8.92
C PRO A 182 -19.93 5.84 -9.26
N ILE A 183 -20.13 5.02 -8.26
CA ILE A 183 -20.99 3.83 -8.39
C ILE A 183 -22.41 4.34 -8.27
N PRO A 184 -23.32 4.01 -9.20
CA PRO A 184 -24.73 4.38 -9.08
C PRO A 184 -25.33 3.89 -7.78
N ASP A 185 -26.09 4.74 -7.08
CA ASP A 185 -26.65 4.46 -5.75
C ASP A 185 -27.59 3.23 -5.73
N ASP A 186 -28.16 2.89 -6.87
CA ASP A 186 -29.06 1.74 -7.09
C ASP A 186 -28.35 0.46 -7.54
N SER A 187 -27.02 0.46 -7.56
CA SER A 187 -26.25 -0.69 -8.01
C SER A 187 -26.37 -1.88 -7.04
N THR A 188 -26.63 -3.06 -7.58
CA THR A 188 -26.58 -4.30 -6.80
C THR A 188 -25.14 -4.67 -6.44
N PRO A 189 -24.90 -5.51 -5.41
CA PRO A 189 -23.55 -5.97 -5.07
C PRO A 189 -22.78 -6.57 -6.25
N GLU A 190 -23.47 -7.30 -7.15
CA GLU A 190 -22.90 -7.91 -8.33
C GLU A 190 -22.50 -6.86 -9.37
N GLN A 191 -23.33 -5.81 -9.53
CA GLN A 191 -23.03 -4.68 -10.42
C GLN A 191 -21.85 -3.87 -9.86
N ILE A 192 -21.82 -3.58 -8.57
CA ILE A 192 -20.71 -2.92 -7.90
C ILE A 192 -19.42 -3.72 -8.16
N TYR A 193 -19.48 -5.02 -7.96
CA TYR A 193 -18.36 -5.91 -8.21
C TYR A 193 -17.91 -5.90 -9.69
N SER A 194 -18.88 -5.96 -10.63
CA SER A 194 -18.61 -5.89 -12.07
C SER A 194 -17.99 -4.56 -12.47
N ILE A 195 -18.47 -3.44 -11.90
CA ILE A 195 -17.89 -2.11 -12.13
C ILE A 195 -16.44 -2.06 -11.69
N PHE A 196 -16.11 -2.59 -10.49
CA PHE A 196 -14.73 -2.65 -10.01
C PHE A 196 -13.87 -3.52 -10.93
N ASN A 197 -14.32 -4.71 -11.31
CA ASN A 197 -13.56 -5.58 -12.21
C ASN A 197 -13.34 -4.97 -13.59
N ASN A 198 -14.37 -4.35 -14.18
CA ASN A 198 -14.24 -3.69 -15.48
C ASN A 198 -13.27 -2.51 -15.47
N ARG A 199 -13.14 -1.82 -14.31
CA ARG A 199 -12.13 -0.75 -14.13
C ARG A 199 -10.73 -1.33 -14.07
N LEU A 200 -10.56 -2.54 -13.52
CA LEU A 200 -9.30 -3.25 -13.42
C LEU A 200 -8.84 -3.84 -14.76
N GLU A 201 -9.78 -4.24 -15.63
CA GLU A 201 -9.48 -4.84 -16.94
C GLU A 201 -9.14 -3.81 -18.04
N LYS A 202 -9.50 -2.54 -17.83
CA LYS A 202 -9.12 -1.46 -18.72
C LYS A 202 -8.02 -0.63 -18.05
N PRO A 203 -6.73 -0.84 -18.35
CA PRO A 203 -5.76 0.21 -18.15
C PRO A 203 -6.27 1.38 -19.02
N SER A 204 -6.70 2.46 -18.37
CA SER A 204 -7.09 3.67 -19.09
C SER A 204 -5.83 4.19 -19.78
N ASN A 205 -5.68 3.89 -21.08
CA ASN A 205 -4.67 4.49 -21.93
C ASN A 205 -4.75 6.03 -21.93
N ASP A 206 -5.81 6.59 -21.38
CA ASP A 206 -6.07 8.04 -21.38
C ASP A 206 -5.60 8.77 -20.11
N ASN A 207 -5.13 8.04 -19.07
CA ASN A 207 -4.74 8.70 -17.80
C ASN A 207 -3.40 8.22 -17.23
N GLN A 208 -2.47 7.76 -18.05
CA GLN A 208 -1.06 7.83 -17.65
C GLN A 208 -0.68 9.32 -17.62
N MET A 209 -0.85 9.93 -16.46
CA MET A 209 -0.38 11.29 -16.23
C MET A 209 1.15 11.25 -16.38
N ASN A 210 1.62 11.73 -17.53
CA ASN A 210 3.05 11.87 -17.80
C ASN A 210 3.63 12.79 -16.72
N LEU A 211 4.72 12.38 -16.10
CA LEU A 211 5.46 13.13 -15.08
C LEU A 211 5.68 14.60 -15.52
N GLU A 212 5.93 14.84 -16.82
CA GLU A 212 6.09 16.17 -17.40
C GLU A 212 4.80 17.01 -17.41
N GLU A 213 3.63 16.38 -17.53
CA GLU A 213 2.34 17.08 -17.41
C GLU A 213 1.99 17.36 -15.96
N PHE A 214 2.36 16.45 -15.05
CA PHE A 214 2.20 16.65 -13.61
C PHE A 214 3.02 17.84 -13.11
N LYS A 215 4.29 17.95 -13.52
CA LYS A 215 5.19 19.08 -13.21
C LYS A 215 4.67 20.43 -13.72
N LYS A 216 3.79 20.46 -14.71
CA LYS A 216 3.20 21.68 -15.28
C LYS A 216 1.95 22.20 -14.56
N ARG A 217 1.42 21.47 -13.58
CA ARG A 217 0.19 21.87 -12.88
C ARG A 217 0.45 23.07 -11.94
N PRO A 218 -0.52 24.03 -11.84
CA PRO A 218 -0.36 25.24 -11.01
C PRO A 218 0.00 24.93 -9.56
N ARG A 219 -0.63 23.94 -8.93
CA ARG A 219 -0.35 23.51 -7.55
C ARG A 219 1.08 23.03 -7.31
N PHE A 220 1.71 22.46 -8.32
CA PHE A 220 3.10 22.03 -8.21
C PHE A 220 4.06 23.24 -8.31
N LYS A 221 3.66 24.28 -9.08
CA LYS A 221 4.40 25.55 -9.13
C LYS A 221 4.30 26.34 -7.84
N ASP A 222 3.17 26.27 -7.15
CA ASP A 222 2.94 26.98 -5.89
C ASP A 222 3.66 26.31 -4.69
N CYS A 223 3.95 25.01 -4.77
CA CYS A 223 4.81 24.28 -3.82
C CYS A 223 6.30 24.42 -4.17
N ALA A 224 6.64 25.04 -5.28
CA ALA A 224 8.02 25.17 -5.78
C ALA A 224 8.87 26.18 -5.01
N ASP A 225 8.31 26.88 -4.03
CA ASP A 225 9.08 27.73 -3.09
C ASP A 225 9.87 26.92 -2.06
N ASP A 226 9.61 25.60 -1.92
CA ASP A 226 10.52 24.69 -1.23
C ASP A 226 11.62 24.22 -2.18
N ALA A 227 12.62 25.09 -2.33
CA ALA A 227 13.77 24.92 -3.23
C ALA A 227 14.60 23.64 -2.97
N ALA A 228 14.34 22.93 -1.88
CA ALA A 228 14.96 21.65 -1.55
C ALA A 228 14.38 20.49 -2.39
N VAL A 229 13.06 20.43 -2.54
CA VAL A 229 12.36 19.34 -3.25
C VAL A 229 12.66 19.38 -4.75
N LEU A 230 12.79 20.59 -5.34
CA LEU A 230 13.10 20.74 -6.76
C LEU A 230 14.54 20.40 -7.11
N ARG A 231 15.49 20.60 -6.20
CA ARG A 231 16.91 20.26 -6.44
C ARG A 231 17.15 18.76 -6.47
N GLU A 232 16.35 17.96 -5.74
CA GLU A 232 16.44 16.50 -5.79
C GLU A 232 15.81 15.91 -7.05
N ILE A 233 14.71 16.51 -7.54
CA ILE A 233 14.04 16.05 -8.78
C ILE A 233 14.90 16.34 -10.02
N ASP A 234 15.63 17.43 -10.06
CA ASP A 234 16.51 17.78 -11.19
C ASP A 234 17.85 17.00 -11.18
N SER A 235 18.11 16.22 -10.12
CA SER A 235 19.30 15.37 -9.99
C SER A 235 19.05 13.90 -10.35
N LEU A 236 17.80 13.55 -10.69
CA LEU A 236 17.37 12.24 -11.18
C LEU A 236 17.18 12.26 -12.70
#